data_492d4fd3522217732716e50a46c04682
#
_entry.id   492d4fd3522217732716e50a46c04682
#
_cell.length_a   1.000
_cell.length_b   1.000
_cell.length_c   1.000
_cell.angle_alpha   90.00
_cell.angle_beta   90.00
_cell.angle_gamma   90.00
#
_symmetry.space_group_name_H-M   'P 1'
#
loop_
_entity.id
_entity.type
_entity.pdbx_description
1 polymer ?
#
loop_
_entity_poly.entity_id
_entity_poly.type
_entity_poly.pdbx_seq_one_letter_code
_entity_poly.pdbx_strand_id
1 'polypeptide(L)'
;MQYFGPYTQEKVSIPGKSILGTRPSGDYKVTMVGITMSGKTVKRETSVHMVLWTPPTNEEGMRFSIIFEFNSSKAIRMYDKYLTDIVAPKIPKGGTVIIHGHTDTIGDEANNIELSLARANEVRSIIESALSKAGRTDVTLEAYGFGEDQTLAPFENNFPEERFYNRTVLIDIIPHE
;
A
#
# COMPACT_ATOMS: atom_id res chain seq x y z
N MET A 1 29.93 13.03 -19.54
CA MET A 1 28.83 13.78 -20.18
C MET A 1 28.03 12.80 -20.99
N GLN A 2 26.74 12.71 -20.80
CA GLN A 2 25.85 11.84 -21.57
C GLN A 2 24.94 12.69 -22.44
N TYR A 3 24.67 12.24 -23.64
CA TYR A 3 23.78 12.90 -24.59
C TYR A 3 22.53 12.08 -24.82
N PHE A 4 21.40 12.76 -24.81
CA PHE A 4 20.08 12.18 -25.06
C PHE A 4 19.41 13.00 -26.16
N GLY A 5 18.97 12.38 -27.22
CA GLY A 5 18.34 13.04 -28.36
C GLY A 5 19.12 12.84 -29.67
N PRO A 6 18.75 13.53 -30.76
CA PRO A 6 17.84 14.68 -30.80
C PRO A 6 16.36 14.34 -30.60
N TYR A 7 15.60 15.29 -30.08
CA TYR A 7 14.16 15.16 -29.84
C TYR A 7 13.39 16.25 -30.58
N THR A 8 12.27 15.88 -31.17
CA THR A 8 11.32 16.80 -31.83
C THR A 8 10.04 16.99 -31.04
N GLN A 9 9.93 16.35 -29.88
CA GLN A 9 8.74 16.37 -29.01
C GLN A 9 8.84 17.51 -28.00
N GLU A 10 7.70 18.13 -27.66
CA GLU A 10 7.60 19.16 -26.62
C GLU A 10 7.95 18.63 -25.23
N LYS A 11 7.71 17.35 -25.00
CA LYS A 11 7.93 16.67 -23.72
C LYS A 11 8.77 15.42 -23.93
N VAL A 12 9.89 15.35 -23.21
CA VAL A 12 10.79 14.18 -23.25
C VAL A 12 10.95 13.66 -21.84
N SER A 13 10.77 12.34 -21.67
CA SER A 13 11.01 11.64 -20.44
C SER A 13 12.23 10.73 -20.59
N ILE A 14 13.19 10.88 -19.69
CA ILE A 14 14.40 10.05 -19.66
C ILE A 14 14.36 9.25 -18.36
N PRO A 15 14.48 7.91 -18.42
CA PRO A 15 14.50 7.09 -17.20
C PRO A 15 15.67 7.49 -16.30
N GLY A 16 15.40 7.84 -15.04
CA GLY A 16 16.42 8.27 -14.08
C GLY A 16 17.55 7.25 -13.90
N LYS A 17 17.25 5.96 -13.96
CA LYS A 17 18.22 4.88 -13.88
C LYS A 17 19.27 4.93 -15.00
N SER A 18 18.91 5.41 -16.19
CA SER A 18 19.87 5.57 -17.31
C SER A 18 20.87 6.70 -17.06
N ILE A 19 20.52 7.66 -16.20
CA ILE A 19 21.38 8.78 -15.81
C ILE A 19 22.23 8.43 -14.59
N LEU A 20 21.61 7.88 -13.54
CA LEU A 20 22.28 7.50 -12.27
C LEU A 20 23.18 6.27 -12.42
N GLY A 21 22.81 5.32 -13.29
CA GLY A 21 23.46 4.01 -13.35
C GLY A 21 23.31 3.25 -12.03
N THR A 22 24.45 2.90 -11.40
CA THR A 22 24.52 2.21 -10.11
C THR A 22 24.73 3.13 -8.91
N ARG A 23 24.76 4.46 -9.13
CA ARG A 23 25.01 5.41 -8.05
C ARG A 23 23.76 5.60 -7.21
N PRO A 24 23.89 5.65 -5.85
CA PRO A 24 22.75 5.86 -4.97
C PRO A 24 22.15 7.27 -5.09
N SER A 25 22.97 8.28 -5.39
CA SER A 25 22.54 9.66 -5.64
C SER A 25 23.57 10.44 -6.45
N GLY A 26 23.21 11.63 -6.89
CA GLY A 26 24.16 12.54 -7.55
C GLY A 26 23.51 13.86 -7.96
N ASP A 27 24.37 14.88 -8.08
CA ASP A 27 24.01 16.19 -8.61
C ASP A 27 24.33 16.22 -10.10
N TYR A 28 23.35 16.59 -10.89
CA TYR A 28 23.46 16.63 -12.34
C TYR A 28 23.13 18.02 -12.86
N LYS A 29 23.98 18.50 -13.74
CA LYS A 29 23.68 19.68 -14.54
C LYS A 29 23.03 19.23 -15.85
N VAL A 30 21.79 19.62 -16.02
CA VAL A 30 21.02 19.34 -17.24
C VAL A 30 21.15 20.55 -18.16
N THR A 31 21.62 20.30 -19.36
CA THR A 31 21.74 21.32 -20.39
C THR A 31 20.84 20.94 -21.56
N MET A 32 19.89 21.80 -21.88
CA MET A 32 19.07 21.67 -23.07
C MET A 32 19.56 22.63 -24.13
N VAL A 33 19.81 22.11 -25.33
CA VAL A 33 20.23 22.89 -26.48
C VAL A 33 19.19 22.72 -27.58
N GLY A 34 18.64 23.81 -28.05
CA GLY A 34 17.66 23.83 -29.13
C GLY A 34 18.10 24.75 -30.26
N ILE A 35 17.59 24.50 -31.46
CA ILE A 35 17.75 25.35 -32.60
C ILE A 35 16.38 25.96 -32.95
N THR A 36 16.29 27.27 -33.00
CA THR A 36 15.06 27.97 -33.39
C THR A 36 14.78 27.80 -34.90
N MET A 37 13.59 28.10 -35.35
CA MET A 37 13.23 28.08 -36.76
C MET A 37 14.08 29.05 -37.60
N SER A 38 14.66 30.08 -36.95
CA SER A 38 15.60 31.01 -37.59
C SER A 38 17.06 30.53 -37.59
N GLY A 39 17.33 29.29 -37.15
CA GLY A 39 18.67 28.70 -37.10
C GLY A 39 19.52 29.15 -35.92
N LYS A 40 18.97 29.92 -34.96
CA LYS A 40 19.70 30.37 -33.79
C LYS A 40 19.74 29.30 -32.71
N THR A 41 20.92 28.99 -32.20
CA THR A 41 21.09 28.07 -31.07
C THR A 41 20.65 28.74 -29.75
N VAL A 42 19.79 28.06 -29.00
CA VAL A 42 19.34 28.46 -27.65
C VAL A 42 19.77 27.40 -26.67
N LYS A 43 20.32 27.84 -25.51
CA LYS A 43 20.77 26.97 -24.45
C LYS A 43 20.04 27.30 -23.15
N ARG A 44 19.57 26.28 -22.43
CA ARG A 44 19.03 26.39 -21.09
C ARG A 44 19.73 25.37 -20.18
N GLU A 45 20.00 25.77 -18.97
CA GLU A 45 20.67 24.94 -17.97
C GLU A 45 19.89 24.95 -16.67
N THR A 46 19.85 23.79 -16.02
CA THR A 46 19.30 23.62 -14.69
C THR A 46 20.12 22.56 -13.94
N SER A 47 20.08 22.59 -12.64
CA SER A 47 20.68 21.55 -11.80
C SER A 47 19.58 20.74 -11.12
N VAL A 48 19.78 19.42 -11.04
CA VAL A 48 18.86 18.49 -10.40
C VAL A 48 19.64 17.55 -9.51
N HIS A 49 19.19 17.39 -8.27
CA HIS A 49 19.64 16.32 -7.40
C HIS A 49 18.79 15.09 -7.66
N MET A 50 19.42 13.97 -8.00
CA MET A 50 18.74 12.70 -8.24
C MET A 50 19.15 11.70 -7.17
N VAL A 51 18.17 11.00 -6.63
CA VAL A 51 18.36 9.91 -5.67
C VAL A 51 17.78 8.64 -6.28
N LEU A 52 18.55 7.56 -6.27
CA LEU A 52 18.02 6.24 -6.56
C LEU A 52 17.18 5.80 -5.37
N TRP A 53 15.87 5.93 -5.50
CA TRP A 53 14.98 5.36 -4.51
C TRP A 53 14.98 3.85 -4.70
N THR A 54 15.55 3.15 -3.73
CA THR A 54 15.35 1.72 -3.55
C THR A 54 14.35 1.56 -2.42
N PRO A 55 13.29 0.76 -2.60
CA PRO A 55 12.43 0.41 -1.47
C PRO A 55 13.34 -0.09 -0.34
N PRO A 56 13.15 0.36 0.91
CA PRO A 56 13.87 -0.22 2.02
C PRO A 56 13.63 -1.73 1.99
N THR A 57 14.69 -2.51 2.10
CA THR A 57 14.63 -3.99 2.10
C THR A 57 13.84 -4.52 3.29
N ASN A 58 13.53 -3.67 4.27
CA ASN A 58 12.76 -3.98 5.48
C ASN A 58 11.28 -3.60 5.39
N GLU A 59 10.77 -3.06 4.27
CA GLU A 59 9.34 -3.01 4.00
C GLU A 59 8.84 -4.31 3.37
N GLU A 60 9.24 -5.44 3.90
CA GLU A 60 8.70 -6.76 3.53
C GLU A 60 7.32 -7.02 4.17
N GLY A 61 6.70 -6.00 4.75
CA GLY A 61 5.31 -6.04 5.20
C GLY A 61 4.36 -6.15 4.01
N MET A 62 3.39 -7.04 4.11
CA MET A 62 2.30 -7.16 3.14
C MET A 62 1.01 -6.65 3.78
N ARG A 63 0.25 -5.84 3.04
CA ARG A 63 -1.08 -5.41 3.46
C ARG A 63 -2.13 -6.02 2.54
N PHE A 64 -3.17 -6.59 3.14
CA PHE A 64 -4.37 -7.05 2.48
C PHE A 64 -5.58 -6.31 3.03
N SER A 65 -6.63 -6.19 2.22
CA SER A 65 -7.89 -5.58 2.66
C SER A 65 -9.08 -6.46 2.28
N ILE A 66 -10.10 -6.47 3.15
CA ILE A 66 -11.35 -7.19 2.95
C ILE A 66 -12.50 -6.23 3.21
N ILE A 67 -13.40 -6.10 2.25
CA ILE A 67 -14.57 -5.24 2.36
C ILE A 67 -15.74 -6.06 2.90
N PHE A 68 -16.50 -5.46 3.81
CA PHE A 68 -17.69 -6.04 4.40
C PHE A 68 -18.96 -5.36 3.87
N GLU A 69 -20.04 -6.12 3.80
CA GLU A 69 -21.36 -5.56 3.56
C GLU A 69 -21.78 -4.65 4.71
N PHE A 70 -22.69 -3.73 4.40
CA PHE A 70 -23.25 -2.83 5.41
C PHE A 70 -23.86 -3.61 6.57
N ASN A 71 -23.53 -3.21 7.79
CA ASN A 71 -24.01 -3.81 9.04
C ASN A 71 -23.80 -5.34 9.17
N SER A 72 -22.75 -5.88 8.56
CA SER A 72 -22.38 -7.29 8.64
C SER A 72 -20.97 -7.45 9.20
N SER A 73 -20.82 -8.40 10.14
CA SER A 73 -19.50 -8.85 10.63
C SER A 73 -19.06 -10.19 10.05
N LYS A 74 -19.92 -10.81 9.24
CA LYS A 74 -19.57 -12.08 8.59
C LYS A 74 -18.84 -11.81 7.29
N ALA A 75 -17.67 -12.40 7.14
CA ALA A 75 -16.94 -12.39 5.88
C ALA A 75 -17.76 -13.10 4.79
N ILE A 76 -17.75 -12.54 3.58
CA ILE A 76 -18.36 -13.20 2.44
C ILE A 76 -17.58 -14.50 2.15
N ARG A 77 -18.23 -15.60 1.82
CA ARG A 77 -17.58 -16.91 1.55
C ARG A 77 -16.37 -16.86 0.62
N MET A 78 -16.34 -15.89 -0.27
CA MET A 78 -15.21 -15.67 -1.17
C MET A 78 -13.95 -15.28 -0.39
N TYR A 79 -14.09 -14.52 0.69
CA TYR A 79 -12.98 -14.08 1.53
C TYR A 79 -12.45 -15.20 2.43
N ASP A 80 -13.29 -16.15 2.88
CA ASP A 80 -12.80 -17.33 3.60
C ASP A 80 -11.74 -18.07 2.79
N LYS A 81 -12.06 -18.32 1.52
CA LYS A 81 -11.13 -18.98 0.61
C LYS A 81 -9.90 -18.12 0.32
N TYR A 82 -10.09 -16.82 0.12
CA TYR A 82 -9.00 -15.88 -0.11
C TYR A 82 -8.03 -15.82 1.08
N LEU A 83 -8.56 -15.73 2.30
CA LEU A 83 -7.78 -15.70 3.53
C LEU A 83 -7.03 -17.03 3.75
N THR A 84 -7.69 -18.16 3.48
CA THR A 84 -7.12 -19.49 3.68
C THR A 84 -6.08 -19.85 2.62
N ASP A 85 -6.39 -19.62 1.34
CA ASP A 85 -5.59 -20.13 0.23
C ASP A 85 -4.52 -19.14 -0.24
N ILE A 86 -4.70 -17.84 0.02
CA ILE A 86 -3.81 -16.79 -0.48
C ILE A 86 -3.10 -16.04 0.65
N VAL A 87 -3.83 -15.55 1.66
CA VAL A 87 -3.24 -14.72 2.71
C VAL A 87 -2.44 -15.56 3.70
N ALA A 88 -3.05 -16.58 4.29
CA ALA A 88 -2.38 -17.41 5.32
C ALA A 88 -1.06 -18.04 4.85
N PRO A 89 -0.94 -18.57 3.61
CA PRO A 89 0.33 -19.11 3.12
C PRO A 89 1.45 -18.08 2.94
N LYS A 90 1.10 -16.78 2.83
CA LYS A 90 2.08 -15.70 2.68
C LYS A 90 2.66 -15.22 4.01
N ILE A 91 2.08 -15.64 5.14
CA ILE A 91 2.57 -15.26 6.46
C ILE A 91 3.91 -15.96 6.72
N PRO A 92 5.01 -15.20 6.91
CA PRO A 92 6.32 -15.78 7.16
C PRO A 92 6.37 -16.50 8.50
N LYS A 93 7.35 -17.36 8.70
CA LYS A 93 7.56 -18.03 10.00
C LYS A 93 7.92 -17.02 11.08
N GLY A 94 7.29 -17.14 12.24
CA GLY A 94 7.48 -16.22 13.36
C GLY A 94 6.87 -14.83 13.14
N GLY A 95 6.19 -14.59 12.02
CA GLY A 95 5.64 -13.28 11.69
C GLY A 95 4.51 -12.85 12.61
N THR A 96 4.26 -11.54 12.64
CA THR A 96 3.13 -10.92 13.33
C THR A 96 2.10 -10.46 12.30
N VAL A 97 0.83 -10.74 12.55
CA VAL A 97 -0.28 -10.28 11.73
C VAL A 97 -1.15 -9.34 12.56
N ILE A 98 -1.23 -8.09 12.14
CA ILE A 98 -2.08 -7.08 12.76
C ILE A 98 -3.34 -6.95 11.90
N ILE A 99 -4.49 -7.19 12.51
CA ILE A 99 -5.80 -7.19 11.85
C ILE A 99 -6.60 -6.04 12.46
N HIS A 100 -6.94 -5.04 11.67
CA HIS A 100 -7.69 -3.90 12.16
C HIS A 100 -8.92 -3.60 11.31
N GLY A 101 -10.05 -3.58 12.01
CA GLY A 101 -11.36 -3.33 11.43
C GLY A 101 -11.72 -1.85 11.46
N HIS A 102 -12.41 -1.43 10.39
CA HIS A 102 -12.94 -0.08 10.24
C HIS A 102 -14.42 -0.11 9.84
N THR A 103 -15.10 0.99 10.08
CA THR A 103 -16.46 1.27 9.59
C THR A 103 -16.49 2.61 8.86
N ASP A 104 -17.57 2.87 8.16
CA ASP A 104 -17.94 4.23 7.80
C ASP A 104 -18.52 4.97 9.00
N THR A 105 -18.83 6.26 8.83
CA THR A 105 -19.39 7.14 9.86
C THR A 105 -20.91 7.03 10.01
N ILE A 106 -21.55 6.01 9.43
CA ILE A 106 -22.98 5.81 9.54
C ILE A 106 -23.28 4.94 10.76
N GLY A 107 -24.06 5.46 11.68
CA GLY A 107 -24.50 4.74 12.88
C GLY A 107 -24.03 5.39 14.16
N ASP A 108 -24.03 4.60 15.22
CA ASP A 108 -23.56 4.99 16.55
C ASP A 108 -22.09 4.59 16.71
N GLU A 109 -21.26 5.49 17.24
CA GLU A 109 -19.83 5.30 17.39
C GLU A 109 -19.48 4.04 18.19
N ALA A 110 -20.20 3.78 19.31
CA ALA A 110 -19.95 2.59 20.12
C ALA A 110 -20.27 1.30 19.35
N ASN A 111 -21.37 1.30 18.58
CA ASN A 111 -21.72 0.18 17.72
C ASN A 111 -20.71 -0.01 16.59
N ASN A 112 -20.17 1.07 16.05
CA ASN A 112 -19.14 1.02 15.00
C ASN A 112 -17.82 0.43 15.52
N ILE A 113 -17.43 0.74 16.76
CA ILE A 113 -16.27 0.12 17.41
C ILE A 113 -16.50 -1.39 17.59
N GLU A 114 -17.66 -1.80 18.13
CA GLU A 114 -17.98 -3.22 18.30
C GLU A 114 -18.03 -3.97 16.97
N LEU A 115 -18.67 -3.39 15.95
CA LEU A 115 -18.78 -3.99 14.61
C LEU A 115 -17.41 -4.17 13.96
N SER A 116 -16.56 -3.16 14.05
CA SER A 116 -15.20 -3.21 13.49
C SER A 116 -14.35 -4.27 14.17
N LEU A 117 -14.44 -4.39 15.50
CA LEU A 117 -13.76 -5.42 16.28
C LEU A 117 -14.30 -6.82 15.94
N ALA A 118 -15.62 -6.97 15.79
CA ALA A 118 -16.22 -8.25 15.40
C ALA A 118 -15.73 -8.70 14.01
N ARG A 119 -15.60 -7.78 13.06
CA ARG A 119 -15.02 -8.04 11.73
C ARG A 119 -13.56 -8.48 11.81
N ALA A 120 -12.74 -7.77 12.59
CA ALA A 120 -11.34 -8.12 12.79
C ALA A 120 -11.18 -9.51 13.42
N ASN A 121 -12.00 -9.85 14.42
CA ASN A 121 -11.99 -11.16 15.06
C ASN A 121 -12.45 -12.28 14.12
N GLU A 122 -13.42 -12.04 13.24
CA GLU A 122 -13.83 -13.01 12.23
C GLU A 122 -12.66 -13.34 11.28
N VAL A 123 -11.98 -12.33 10.77
CA VAL A 123 -10.78 -12.49 9.92
C VAL A 123 -9.68 -13.24 10.68
N ARG A 124 -9.42 -12.86 11.92
CA ARG A 124 -8.45 -13.54 12.79
C ARG A 124 -8.77 -15.02 12.92
N SER A 125 -10.02 -15.37 13.20
CA SER A 125 -10.45 -16.76 13.37
C SER A 125 -10.24 -17.60 12.10
N ILE A 126 -10.51 -17.04 10.92
CA ILE A 126 -10.28 -17.72 9.64
C ILE A 126 -8.78 -17.96 9.42
N ILE A 127 -7.94 -16.95 9.63
CA ILE A 127 -6.48 -17.08 9.47
C ILE A 127 -5.91 -18.07 10.50
N GLU A 128 -6.33 -17.99 11.75
CA GLU A 128 -5.91 -18.90 12.82
C GLU A 128 -6.27 -20.36 12.50
N SER A 129 -7.49 -20.60 12.00
CA SER A 129 -7.92 -21.92 11.53
C SER A 129 -7.08 -22.43 10.37
N ALA A 130 -6.74 -21.57 9.40
CA ALA A 130 -5.90 -21.93 8.27
C ALA A 130 -4.48 -22.28 8.71
N LEU A 131 -3.87 -21.48 9.58
CA LEU A 131 -2.54 -21.73 10.15
C LEU A 131 -2.52 -23.02 10.98
N SER A 132 -3.52 -23.25 11.81
CA SER A 132 -3.63 -24.47 12.61
C SER A 132 -3.73 -25.73 11.75
N LYS A 133 -4.52 -25.70 10.66
CA LYS A 133 -4.61 -26.79 9.67
C LYS A 133 -3.28 -27.05 8.97
N ALA A 134 -2.45 -26.02 8.80
CA ALA A 134 -1.11 -26.12 8.25
C ALA A 134 -0.04 -26.49 9.28
N GLY A 135 -0.42 -26.77 10.54
CA GLY A 135 0.49 -27.08 11.64
C GLY A 135 1.34 -25.89 12.11
N ARG A 136 0.89 -24.66 11.83
CA ARG A 136 1.59 -23.42 12.16
C ARG A 136 1.08 -22.85 13.49
N THR A 137 1.96 -22.74 14.48
CA THR A 137 1.71 -22.15 15.81
C THR A 137 2.72 -21.04 16.14
N ASP A 138 3.51 -20.66 15.18
CA ASP A 138 4.64 -19.74 15.28
C ASP A 138 4.26 -18.29 14.95
N VAL A 139 2.99 -18.00 14.65
CA VAL A 139 2.48 -16.70 14.20
C VAL A 139 1.75 -15.98 15.32
N THR A 140 2.03 -14.70 15.53
CA THR A 140 1.28 -13.83 16.43
C THR A 140 0.14 -13.17 15.67
N LEU A 141 -1.10 -13.28 16.19
CA LEU A 141 -2.28 -12.67 15.58
C LEU A 141 -2.89 -11.65 16.56
N GLU A 142 -2.95 -10.39 16.14
CA GLU A 142 -3.55 -9.30 16.90
C GLU A 142 -4.76 -8.73 16.15
N ALA A 143 -5.86 -8.46 16.86
CA ALA A 143 -7.08 -7.92 16.26
C ALA A 143 -7.56 -6.68 17.02
N TYR A 144 -7.85 -5.61 16.27
CA TYR A 144 -8.29 -4.33 16.79
C TYR A 144 -9.52 -3.84 16.04
N GLY A 145 -10.41 -3.12 16.73
CA GLY A 145 -11.55 -2.43 16.14
C GLY A 145 -11.39 -0.94 16.34
N PHE A 146 -11.28 -0.19 15.24
CA PHE A 146 -11.13 1.27 15.29
C PHE A 146 -12.41 2.03 14.94
N GLY A 147 -13.49 1.31 14.62
CA GLY A 147 -14.76 1.95 14.29
C GLY A 147 -14.61 2.93 13.14
N GLU A 148 -15.14 4.12 13.35
CA GLU A 148 -15.14 5.23 12.40
C GLU A 148 -14.00 6.25 12.65
N ASP A 149 -12.96 5.90 13.41
CA ASP A 149 -11.86 6.82 13.72
C ASP A 149 -11.22 7.35 12.44
N GLN A 150 -11.46 8.64 12.19
CA GLN A 150 -11.02 9.31 10.95
C GLN A 150 -9.50 9.44 10.84
N THR A 151 -8.77 9.36 11.97
CA THR A 151 -7.30 9.44 11.94
C THR A 151 -6.66 8.14 11.48
N LEU A 152 -7.38 7.03 11.58
CA LEU A 152 -6.94 5.68 11.23
C LEU A 152 -7.69 5.11 10.02
N ALA A 153 -8.80 5.74 9.62
CA ALA A 153 -9.61 5.32 8.49
C ALA A 153 -8.82 5.42 7.17
N PRO A 154 -8.98 4.46 6.26
CA PRO A 154 -8.34 4.52 4.94
C PRO A 154 -8.74 5.74 4.09
N PHE A 155 -9.96 6.25 4.27
CA PHE A 155 -10.55 7.36 3.51
C PHE A 155 -11.35 8.32 4.41
N GLU A 156 -11.64 9.52 3.92
CA GLU A 156 -12.24 10.61 4.71
C GLU A 156 -13.75 10.49 4.99
N ASN A 157 -14.49 9.55 4.48
CA ASN A 157 -15.96 9.40 4.65
C ASN A 157 -16.83 10.51 4.03
N ASN A 158 -16.29 11.42 3.23
CA ASN A 158 -17.03 12.52 2.62
C ASN A 158 -18.01 12.03 1.53
N PHE A 159 -17.58 11.00 0.77
CA PHE A 159 -18.32 10.45 -0.36
C PHE A 159 -18.83 9.03 -0.07
N PRO A 160 -19.94 8.61 -0.73
CA PRO A 160 -20.45 7.23 -0.58
C PRO A 160 -19.43 6.16 -0.92
N GLU A 161 -18.56 6.41 -1.89
CA GLU A 161 -17.48 5.51 -2.31
C GLU A 161 -16.43 5.35 -1.21
N GLU A 162 -16.02 6.44 -0.57
CA GLU A 162 -15.08 6.42 0.55
C GLU A 162 -15.67 5.64 1.73
N ARG A 163 -16.94 5.87 2.06
CA ARG A 163 -17.64 5.10 3.08
C ARG A 163 -17.71 3.61 2.74
N PHE A 164 -17.91 3.27 1.46
CA PHE A 164 -17.87 1.88 1.02
C PHE A 164 -16.51 1.24 1.31
N TYR A 165 -15.42 1.93 0.96
CA TYR A 165 -14.06 1.43 1.20
C TYR A 165 -13.65 1.45 2.68
N ASN A 166 -14.24 2.31 3.51
CA ASN A 166 -14.00 2.31 4.96
C ASN A 166 -14.66 1.13 5.70
N ARG A 167 -15.64 0.47 5.11
CA ARG A 167 -16.19 -0.79 5.65
C ARG A 167 -15.26 -1.97 5.38
N THR A 168 -14.07 -1.91 5.94
CA THR A 168 -12.97 -2.82 5.62
C THR A 168 -12.30 -3.40 6.88
N VAL A 169 -11.63 -4.52 6.67
CA VAL A 169 -10.59 -5.01 7.59
C VAL A 169 -9.27 -4.98 6.83
N LEU A 170 -8.28 -4.34 7.40
CA LEU A 170 -6.91 -4.35 6.93
C LEU A 170 -6.12 -5.42 7.67
N ILE A 171 -5.24 -6.10 6.96
CA ILE A 171 -4.41 -7.19 7.48
C ILE A 171 -2.97 -6.86 7.12
N ASP A 172 -2.20 -6.48 8.11
CA ASP A 172 -0.78 -6.17 7.98
C ASP A 172 0.04 -7.37 8.43
N ILE A 173 0.83 -7.93 7.55
CA ILE A 173 1.74 -9.03 7.82
C ILE A 173 3.14 -8.44 7.97
N ILE A 174 3.72 -8.61 9.15
CA ILE A 174 5.04 -8.11 9.52
C ILE A 174 5.96 -9.32 9.68
N PRO A 175 7.05 -9.44 8.91
CA PRO A 175 8.04 -10.49 9.11
C PRO A 175 8.68 -10.39 10.51
N HIS A 176 9.13 -11.50 11.03
CA HIS A 176 10.03 -11.50 12.19
C HIS A 176 11.42 -11.08 11.70
N GLU A 177 12.05 -10.11 12.39
CA GLU A 177 13.44 -9.73 12.16
C GLU A 177 14.43 -10.86 12.51
#